data_d08a2310f40db6ca86c394db0bdbc765
#
_entry.id   d08a2310f40db6ca86c394db0bdbc765
#
_cell.length_a   1.000
_cell.length_b   1.000
_cell.length_c   1.000
_cell.angle_alpha   90.00
_cell.angle_beta   90.00
_cell.angle_gamma   90.00
#
_symmetry.space_group_name_H-M   'P 1'
#
loop_
_entity.id
_entity.type
_entity.pdbx_description
1 polymer ?
#
loop_
_entity_poly.entity_id
_entity_poly.type
_entity_poly.pdbx_seq_one_letter_code
_entity_poly.pdbx_strand_id
1 'polypeptide(L)'
;MKRLGSFALFFLGLALVACPMAARADRIKDLTHVAAKRTNQLIGYGLVVGLQGSGDGSDVSFTAQSMKTMLSRLGVAMEGALADFETATGGGKMDIKNVAAVMVTAELPGFAKPGQKIDINVSAIGKASNLRGGNLLLTSLRGVDGEVYALAQGALTATGIDAAGAGTKVAIGVPTSARVPGGATVERVVDTPFANAEQLILNVRDGDFTTMAAIVTAVNSRFGEGVAQAIDSVSVAIRAPRDLSQRVAFMSMVENLDVQPGEPPARVVINSRTGTVVISRNVRVTAAAVSHGTISVAISATNEISQPNPLAGGQTAGVQNAEVAVNEPNKPMFLFQPGVDLRQIVDAVNQVGASPSALIAILEALKTSGSLRAELLVI
;
A
#
# COMPACT_ATOMS: atom_id res chain seq x y z
N MET A 1 -8.04 -49.81 -47.13
CA MET A 1 -7.15 -48.74 -46.66
C MET A 1 -7.88 -47.43 -46.26
N LYS A 2 -9.21 -47.34 -46.22
CA LYS A 2 -9.97 -46.09 -45.85
C LYS A 2 -10.46 -46.01 -44.39
N ARG A 3 -10.28 -47.06 -43.57
CA ARG A 3 -10.77 -47.06 -42.17
C ARG A 3 -9.71 -46.76 -41.11
N LEU A 4 -8.40 -46.78 -41.43
CA LEU A 4 -7.34 -46.42 -40.49
C LEU A 4 -7.16 -44.90 -40.33
N GLY A 5 -7.50 -44.09 -41.34
CA GLY A 5 -7.36 -42.63 -41.27
C GLY A 5 -8.39 -41.94 -40.34
N SER A 6 -9.55 -42.56 -40.16
CA SER A 6 -10.63 -41.96 -39.29
C SER A 6 -10.35 -42.13 -37.78
N PHE A 7 -9.62 -43.20 -37.40
CA PHE A 7 -9.23 -43.42 -35.99
C PHE A 7 -8.06 -42.53 -35.57
N ALA A 8 -7.11 -42.24 -36.46
CA ALA A 8 -6.00 -41.34 -36.20
C ALA A 8 -6.44 -39.87 -36.02
N LEU A 9 -7.44 -39.41 -36.79
CA LEU A 9 -8.03 -38.07 -36.63
C LEU A 9 -8.82 -37.94 -35.35
N PHE A 10 -9.49 -39.01 -34.89
CA PHE A 10 -10.23 -38.95 -33.59
C PHE A 10 -9.28 -38.92 -32.38
N PHE A 11 -8.17 -39.61 -32.43
CA PHE A 11 -7.15 -39.55 -31.38
C PHE A 11 -6.38 -38.21 -31.39
N LEU A 12 -6.16 -37.60 -32.55
CA LEU A 12 -5.52 -36.28 -32.66
C LEU A 12 -6.46 -35.16 -32.15
N GLY A 13 -7.76 -35.28 -32.34
CA GLY A 13 -8.76 -34.37 -31.82
C GLY A 13 -8.93 -34.45 -30.28
N LEU A 14 -8.75 -35.65 -29.70
CA LEU A 14 -8.85 -35.85 -28.26
C LEU A 14 -7.60 -35.37 -27.52
N ALA A 15 -6.45 -35.37 -28.16
CA ALA A 15 -5.19 -34.85 -27.60
C ALA A 15 -5.14 -33.30 -27.54
N LEU A 16 -5.91 -32.61 -28.40
CA LEU A 16 -5.98 -31.12 -28.38
C LEU A 16 -6.88 -30.54 -27.28
N VAL A 17 -7.75 -31.33 -26.66
CA VAL A 17 -8.67 -30.88 -25.60
C VAL A 17 -8.03 -30.96 -24.19
N ALA A 18 -6.90 -31.65 -24.06
CA ALA A 18 -6.15 -31.72 -22.81
C ALA A 18 -5.09 -30.59 -22.70
N CYS A 19 -5.44 -29.36 -23.10
CA CYS A 19 -4.62 -28.20 -22.72
C CYS A 19 -4.80 -28.01 -21.20
N PRO A 20 -3.80 -28.27 -20.34
CA PRO A 20 -3.95 -27.97 -18.92
C PRO A 20 -4.19 -26.47 -18.82
N MET A 21 -5.34 -26.08 -18.28
CA MET A 21 -5.52 -24.71 -17.81
C MET A 21 -4.33 -24.44 -16.88
N ALA A 22 -3.39 -23.64 -17.33
CA ALA A 22 -2.27 -23.22 -16.52
C ALA A 22 -2.86 -22.54 -15.27
N ALA A 23 -2.96 -23.30 -14.19
CA ALA A 23 -3.29 -22.73 -12.89
C ALA A 23 -2.23 -21.65 -12.66
N ARG A 24 -2.64 -20.39 -12.52
CA ARG A 24 -1.73 -19.30 -12.19
C ARG A 24 -1.24 -19.56 -10.77
N ALA A 25 -0.03 -20.09 -10.69
CA ALA A 25 0.68 -20.19 -9.43
C ALA A 25 1.45 -18.89 -9.23
N ASP A 26 1.33 -18.30 -8.05
CA ASP A 26 2.08 -17.14 -7.63
C ASP A 26 3.29 -17.61 -6.80
N ARG A 27 4.40 -16.89 -6.87
CA ARG A 27 5.59 -17.26 -6.06
C ARG A 27 5.39 -16.79 -4.63
N ILE A 28 5.98 -17.52 -3.68
CA ILE A 28 5.91 -17.16 -2.26
C ILE A 28 6.34 -15.71 -2.03
N LYS A 29 7.38 -15.20 -2.71
CA LYS A 29 7.82 -13.80 -2.59
C LYS A 29 6.80 -12.76 -3.03
N ASP A 30 5.88 -13.11 -3.93
CA ASP A 30 4.85 -12.21 -4.40
C ASP A 30 3.69 -12.14 -3.39
N LEU A 31 3.47 -13.21 -2.62
CA LEU A 31 2.44 -13.36 -1.61
C LEU A 31 2.88 -12.95 -0.20
N THR A 32 4.20 -13.00 0.09
CA THR A 32 4.73 -12.83 1.44
C THR A 32 5.79 -11.76 1.55
N HIS A 33 6.14 -11.41 2.77
CA HIS A 33 7.35 -10.67 3.11
C HIS A 33 8.02 -11.27 4.35
N VAL A 34 9.34 -11.17 4.43
CA VAL A 34 10.10 -11.63 5.59
C VAL A 34 9.86 -10.69 6.77
N ALA A 35 9.38 -11.18 7.90
CA ALA A 35 9.07 -10.38 9.08
C ALA A 35 10.31 -9.62 9.61
N ALA A 36 11.50 -10.21 9.45
CA ALA A 36 12.77 -9.59 9.82
C ALA A 36 13.16 -8.37 8.95
N LYS A 37 12.48 -8.15 7.81
CA LYS A 37 12.70 -6.99 6.92
C LYS A 37 11.84 -5.79 7.35
N ARG A 38 11.96 -5.39 8.60
CA ARG A 38 11.26 -4.22 9.12
C ARG A 38 11.98 -2.94 8.71
N THR A 39 11.26 -1.98 8.15
CA THR A 39 11.74 -0.61 7.95
C THR A 39 11.62 0.16 9.26
N ASN A 40 12.68 0.85 9.67
CA ASN A 40 12.68 1.70 10.87
C ASN A 40 12.61 3.16 10.47
N GLN A 41 11.79 3.92 11.19
CA GLN A 41 11.67 5.35 11.00
C GLN A 41 12.77 6.06 11.82
N LEU A 42 13.50 6.96 11.15
CA LEU A 42 14.50 7.81 11.78
C LEU A 42 14.03 9.26 11.79
N ILE A 43 14.35 9.96 12.87
CA ILE A 43 14.04 11.37 13.04
C ILE A 43 15.27 12.12 13.53
N GLY A 44 15.43 13.36 13.08
CA GLY A 44 16.51 14.23 13.51
C GLY A 44 16.08 15.69 13.49
N TYR A 45 16.69 16.49 14.35
CA TYR A 45 16.60 17.94 14.33
C TYR A 45 17.86 18.51 13.68
N GLY A 46 17.69 19.37 12.68
CA GLY A 46 18.78 19.96 11.92
C GLY A 46 18.60 21.44 11.62
N LEU A 47 19.62 22.02 11.03
CA LEU A 47 19.61 23.38 10.52
C LEU A 47 19.86 23.37 9.01
N VAL A 48 19.08 24.16 8.30
CA VAL A 48 19.26 24.47 6.87
C VAL A 48 19.82 25.87 6.75
N VAL A 49 20.88 26.05 5.96
CA VAL A 49 21.52 27.32 5.71
C VAL A 49 21.47 27.72 4.24
N GLY A 50 21.68 28.99 3.93
CA GLY A 50 21.69 29.49 2.54
C GLY A 50 20.33 29.85 1.97
N LEU A 51 19.36 30.17 2.81
CA LEU A 51 17.95 30.41 2.43
C LEU A 51 17.64 31.85 1.96
N GLN A 52 18.56 32.62 1.48
CA GLN A 52 18.37 33.94 0.83
C GLN A 52 17.19 34.78 1.36
N GLY A 53 17.02 34.87 2.68
CA GLY A 53 15.95 35.66 3.31
C GLY A 53 14.63 34.94 3.56
N SER A 54 14.49 33.65 3.19
CA SER A 54 13.28 32.84 3.43
C SER A 54 13.32 31.95 4.69
N GLY A 55 14.35 32.10 5.51
CA GLY A 55 14.53 31.37 6.76
C GLY A 55 13.64 31.85 7.91
N ASP A 56 13.97 31.45 9.14
CA ASP A 56 13.12 31.63 10.33
C ASP A 56 13.01 33.07 10.84
N GLY A 57 13.96 33.94 10.50
CA GLY A 57 13.98 35.33 10.96
C GLY A 57 14.30 35.49 12.47
N SER A 58 13.89 36.62 13.05
CA SER A 58 14.19 36.98 14.44
C SER A 58 13.27 36.36 15.50
N ASP A 59 12.13 35.81 15.09
CA ASP A 59 11.08 35.38 16.02
C ASP A 59 11.27 33.96 16.56
N VAL A 60 12.25 33.23 16.07
CA VAL A 60 12.47 31.80 16.40
C VAL A 60 13.76 31.65 17.21
N SER A 61 13.65 31.80 18.53
CA SER A 61 14.78 31.80 19.47
C SER A 61 15.56 30.48 19.47
N PHE A 62 14.91 29.34 19.29
CA PHE A 62 15.58 28.03 19.29
C PHE A 62 16.48 27.82 18.07
N THR A 63 16.16 28.42 16.91
CA THR A 63 17.05 28.37 15.72
C THR A 63 18.36 29.13 15.99
N ALA A 64 18.25 30.32 16.57
CA ALA A 64 19.44 31.12 16.96
C ALA A 64 20.31 30.38 17.99
N GLN A 65 19.70 29.80 19.01
CA GLN A 65 20.39 29.03 20.03
C GLN A 65 21.06 27.77 19.45
N SER A 66 20.41 27.06 18.56
CA SER A 66 20.97 25.87 17.89
C SER A 66 22.17 26.24 17.03
N MET A 67 22.07 27.35 16.28
CA MET A 67 23.17 27.86 15.49
C MET A 67 24.38 28.27 16.38
N LYS A 68 24.14 28.97 17.49
CA LYS A 68 25.17 29.32 18.48
C LYS A 68 25.86 28.07 19.02
N THR A 69 25.09 27.06 19.43
CA THR A 69 25.62 25.78 19.94
C THR A 69 26.49 25.06 18.90
N MET A 70 26.03 25.06 17.64
CA MET A 70 26.76 24.43 16.55
C MET A 70 28.07 25.12 16.25
N LEU A 71 28.09 26.45 16.15
CA LEU A 71 29.29 27.25 15.93
C LEU A 71 30.30 27.05 17.06
N SER A 72 29.84 27.02 18.32
CA SER A 72 30.66 26.71 19.47
C SER A 72 31.36 25.34 19.38
N ARG A 73 30.59 24.30 18.92
CA ARG A 73 31.16 22.95 18.68
C ARG A 73 32.20 22.91 17.56
N LEU A 74 32.08 23.82 16.59
CA LEU A 74 33.08 23.98 15.50
C LEU A 74 34.27 24.83 15.89
N GLY A 75 34.39 25.22 17.17
CA GLY A 75 35.50 25.99 17.69
C GLY A 75 35.41 27.51 17.46
N VAL A 76 34.26 28.00 16.99
CA VAL A 76 34.03 29.45 16.90
C VAL A 76 33.65 29.96 18.28
N ALA A 77 34.57 30.59 18.96
CA ALA A 77 34.34 31.26 20.24
C ALA A 77 33.43 32.47 20.00
N MET A 78 32.23 32.43 20.56
CA MET A 78 31.25 33.52 20.49
C MET A 78 31.25 34.34 21.80
N GLU A 79 32.37 34.31 22.57
CA GLU A 79 32.54 35.07 23.79
C GLU A 79 32.80 36.53 23.44
N GLY A 80 31.94 37.43 23.87
CA GLY A 80 32.08 38.89 23.76
C GLY A 80 31.18 39.52 22.67
N ALA A 81 31.47 39.32 21.39
CA ALA A 81 30.85 40.10 20.31
C ALA A 81 29.36 39.84 20.06
N LEU A 82 28.82 38.63 20.36
CA LEU A 82 27.42 38.33 20.19
C LEU A 82 26.57 38.53 21.45
N ALA A 83 27.18 38.43 22.65
CA ALA A 83 26.56 38.87 23.88
C ALA A 83 26.40 40.41 23.88
N ASP A 84 27.38 41.12 23.33
CA ASP A 84 27.34 42.57 23.15
C ASP A 84 26.35 43.01 22.05
N PHE A 85 26.13 42.17 21.00
CA PHE A 85 25.13 42.45 19.97
C PHE A 85 23.71 42.30 20.47
N GLU A 86 23.47 41.33 21.38
CA GLU A 86 22.19 41.14 22.03
C GLU A 86 21.86 42.26 23.03
N THR A 87 22.89 42.85 23.68
CA THR A 87 22.77 44.01 24.59
C THR A 87 22.81 45.35 23.86
N ALA A 88 23.60 45.51 22.80
CA ALA A 88 23.77 46.76 22.06
C ALA A 88 22.56 47.14 21.20
N THR A 89 21.70 46.19 20.83
CA THR A 89 20.50 46.43 20.02
C THR A 89 19.22 46.57 20.87
N GLY A 90 19.36 46.83 22.17
CA GLY A 90 18.17 47.10 23.03
C GLY A 90 17.17 45.96 23.10
N GLY A 91 17.66 44.72 23.25
CA GLY A 91 16.81 43.50 23.17
C GLY A 91 16.62 43.01 21.75
N GLY A 92 17.47 43.37 20.81
CA GLY A 92 17.40 43.01 19.40
C GLY A 92 17.60 41.53 19.19
N LYS A 93 16.55 40.90 18.73
CA LYS A 93 16.56 39.50 18.30
C LYS A 93 17.45 39.35 17.06
N MET A 94 18.34 38.34 17.05
CA MET A 94 19.16 38.03 15.90
C MET A 94 18.30 37.67 14.70
N ASP A 95 18.38 38.45 13.64
CA ASP A 95 17.61 38.17 12.39
C ASP A 95 18.33 37.15 11.51
N ILE A 96 17.96 35.90 11.62
CA ILE A 96 18.55 34.76 10.91
C ILE A 96 17.69 34.32 9.70
N LYS A 97 17.46 35.27 8.79
CA LYS A 97 16.65 35.00 7.56
C LYS A 97 17.27 33.95 6.61
N ASN A 98 18.56 33.66 6.77
CA ASN A 98 19.25 32.70 5.91
C ASN A 98 19.33 31.28 6.52
N VAL A 99 18.74 31.08 7.70
CA VAL A 99 18.76 29.80 8.43
C VAL A 99 17.36 29.39 8.82
N ALA A 100 17.09 28.10 8.76
CA ALA A 100 15.84 27.52 9.24
C ALA A 100 16.11 26.28 10.09
N ALA A 101 15.35 26.14 11.17
CA ALA A 101 15.29 24.90 11.92
C ALA A 101 14.33 23.92 11.22
N VAL A 102 14.79 22.67 11.08
CA VAL A 102 14.09 21.66 10.34
C VAL A 102 14.03 20.34 11.08
N MET A 103 12.94 19.62 10.84
CA MET A 103 12.80 18.20 11.15
C MET A 103 13.24 17.40 9.93
N VAL A 104 14.11 16.43 10.16
CA VAL A 104 14.62 15.52 9.13
C VAL A 104 14.06 14.14 9.43
N THR A 105 13.45 13.50 8.46
CA THR A 105 12.94 12.13 8.57
C THR A 105 13.52 11.25 7.48
N ALA A 106 13.78 9.99 7.82
CA ALA A 106 14.26 8.99 6.88
C ALA A 106 13.67 7.62 7.19
N GLU A 107 13.63 6.78 6.18
CA GLU A 107 13.28 5.36 6.32
C GLU A 107 14.56 4.53 6.21
N LEU A 108 14.91 3.83 7.30
CA LEU A 108 16.05 2.92 7.34
C LEU A 108 15.59 1.52 6.95
N PRO A 109 16.00 0.97 5.79
CA PRO A 109 15.70 -0.39 5.41
C PRO A 109 16.27 -1.41 6.40
N GLY A 110 15.55 -2.50 6.67
CA GLY A 110 15.92 -3.48 7.69
C GLY A 110 17.25 -4.22 7.46
N PHE A 111 17.79 -4.18 6.24
CA PHE A 111 19.10 -4.79 5.90
C PHE A 111 20.11 -3.74 5.44
N ALA A 112 19.90 -2.48 5.78
CA ALA A 112 20.84 -1.42 5.42
C ALA A 112 22.23 -1.68 6.04
N LYS A 113 23.28 -1.38 5.28
CA LYS A 113 24.67 -1.54 5.70
C LYS A 113 25.30 -0.19 6.01
N PRO A 114 26.30 -0.12 6.92
CA PRO A 114 27.06 1.09 7.13
C PRO A 114 27.67 1.60 5.82
N GLY A 115 27.61 2.91 5.60
CA GLY A 115 28.02 3.55 4.36
C GLY A 115 26.96 3.59 3.27
N GLN A 116 25.82 2.89 3.41
CA GLN A 116 24.71 2.96 2.47
C GLN A 116 24.02 4.32 2.55
N LYS A 117 23.70 4.89 1.39
CA LYS A 117 22.96 6.15 1.31
C LYS A 117 21.45 5.88 1.31
N ILE A 118 20.72 6.70 2.07
CA ILE A 118 19.24 6.69 2.13
C ILE A 118 18.71 8.10 1.87
N ASP A 119 17.51 8.16 1.34
CA ASP A 119 16.81 9.41 1.07
C ASP A 119 16.27 10.01 2.37
N ILE A 120 16.25 11.34 2.44
CA ILE A 120 15.69 12.06 3.58
C ILE A 120 14.66 13.07 3.12
N ASN A 121 13.66 13.29 3.98
CA ASN A 121 12.71 14.37 3.87
C ASN A 121 13.01 15.41 4.94
N VAL A 122 12.96 16.68 4.56
CA VAL A 122 13.28 17.82 5.41
C VAL A 122 12.08 18.75 5.45
N SER A 123 11.60 19.09 6.63
CA SER A 123 10.43 19.96 6.81
C SER A 123 10.76 21.07 7.82
N ALA A 124 10.41 22.30 7.48
CA ALA A 124 10.61 23.43 8.36
C ALA A 124 9.74 23.31 9.64
N ILE A 125 10.35 23.59 10.80
CA ILE A 125 9.64 23.61 12.09
C ILE A 125 9.31 25.05 12.49
N GLY A 126 10.15 25.99 12.04
CA GLY A 126 10.04 27.40 12.38
C GLY A 126 9.13 28.18 11.44
N LYS A 127 9.49 29.44 11.19
CA LYS A 127 8.74 30.36 10.33
C LYS A 127 9.29 30.45 8.89
N ALA A 128 10.22 29.60 8.52
CA ALA A 128 10.79 29.61 7.17
C ALA A 128 9.67 29.44 6.12
N SER A 129 9.64 30.37 5.17
CA SER A 129 8.63 30.38 4.12
C SER A 129 8.99 29.48 2.94
N ASN A 130 10.29 29.22 2.73
CA ASN A 130 10.78 28.40 1.63
C ASN A 130 12.16 27.80 1.98
N LEU A 131 12.35 26.50 1.68
CA LEU A 131 13.61 25.80 1.87
C LEU A 131 14.44 25.63 0.59
N ARG A 132 14.00 26.20 -0.52
CA ARG A 132 14.65 26.06 -1.83
C ARG A 132 16.04 26.66 -1.83
N GLY A 133 17.00 25.90 -2.39
CA GLY A 133 18.40 26.34 -2.48
C GLY A 133 19.18 26.25 -1.18
N GLY A 134 18.52 25.85 -0.09
CA GLY A 134 19.17 25.62 1.19
C GLY A 134 20.04 24.36 1.21
N ASN A 135 20.94 24.31 2.16
CA ASN A 135 21.81 23.16 2.42
C ASN A 135 21.63 22.70 3.87
N LEU A 136 21.27 21.42 4.05
CA LEU A 136 21.16 20.80 5.36
C LEU A 136 22.57 20.59 5.96
N LEU A 137 22.77 21.12 7.14
CA LEU A 137 23.97 20.87 7.91
C LEU A 137 23.97 19.47 8.50
N LEU A 138 25.16 18.97 8.86
CA LEU A 138 25.32 17.63 9.43
C LEU A 138 24.36 17.40 10.59
N THR A 139 23.45 16.46 10.42
CA THR A 139 22.34 16.18 11.32
C THR A 139 22.32 14.69 11.66
N SER A 140 22.30 14.37 12.95
CA SER A 140 22.16 12.98 13.39
C SER A 140 20.70 12.55 13.35
N LEU A 141 20.44 11.40 12.69
CA LEU A 141 19.14 10.76 12.66
C LEU A 141 19.08 9.63 13.68
N ARG A 142 18.05 9.69 14.54
CA ARG A 142 17.87 8.77 15.66
C ARG A 142 16.67 7.88 15.43
N GLY A 143 16.75 6.65 15.93
CA GLY A 143 15.62 5.72 16.04
C GLY A 143 14.74 6.05 17.26
N VAL A 144 13.70 5.25 17.43
CA VAL A 144 12.77 5.34 18.60
C VAL A 144 13.49 5.06 19.93
N ASP A 145 14.58 4.30 19.91
CA ASP A 145 15.44 4.01 21.04
C ASP A 145 16.38 5.17 21.43
N GLY A 146 16.38 6.26 20.66
CA GLY A 146 17.24 7.42 20.87
C GLY A 146 18.67 7.28 20.31
N GLU A 147 19.04 6.10 19.80
CA GLU A 147 20.35 5.86 19.22
C GLU A 147 20.48 6.45 17.81
N VAL A 148 21.71 6.87 17.44
CA VAL A 148 22.01 7.42 16.13
C VAL A 148 22.28 6.29 15.14
N TYR A 149 21.51 6.24 14.06
CA TYR A 149 21.61 5.25 13.00
C TYR A 149 22.14 5.80 11.68
N ALA A 150 21.94 7.08 11.42
CA ALA A 150 22.42 7.70 10.20
C ALA A 150 22.82 9.16 10.43
N LEU A 151 23.68 9.67 9.55
CA LEU A 151 24.08 11.07 9.48
C LEU A 151 23.57 11.68 8.18
N ALA A 152 22.84 12.78 8.28
CA ALA A 152 22.21 13.46 7.15
C ALA A 152 22.89 14.78 6.83
N GLN A 153 23.16 15.04 5.55
CA GLN A 153 23.69 16.30 5.04
C GLN A 153 23.42 16.43 3.53
N GLY A 154 23.20 17.63 3.03
CA GLY A 154 23.15 17.84 1.58
C GLY A 154 22.27 18.99 1.12
N ALA A 155 22.33 19.27 -0.17
CA ALA A 155 21.54 20.31 -0.81
C ALA A 155 20.08 19.89 -0.95
N LEU A 156 19.17 20.79 -0.60
CA LEU A 156 17.73 20.55 -0.58
C LEU A 156 17.12 20.72 -1.97
N THR A 157 16.31 19.74 -2.36
CA THR A 157 15.44 19.85 -3.52
C THR A 157 14.01 20.08 -3.04
N ALA A 158 13.58 21.36 -3.06
CA ALA A 158 12.22 21.73 -2.69
C ALA A 158 11.25 21.43 -3.82
N THR A 159 10.08 20.91 -3.49
CA THR A 159 9.02 20.52 -4.45
C THR A 159 8.05 21.65 -4.76
N GLY A 160 8.10 22.77 -4.02
CA GLY A 160 7.20 23.91 -4.18
C GLY A 160 7.88 25.13 -4.81
N ILE A 161 7.07 25.95 -5.49
CA ILE A 161 7.45 27.27 -5.97
C ILE A 161 6.55 28.27 -5.24
N ASP A 162 7.18 29.26 -4.60
CA ASP A 162 6.51 30.44 -4.04
C ASP A 162 6.97 31.65 -4.87
N ALA A 163 6.05 32.26 -5.58
CA ALA A 163 6.30 33.47 -6.35
C ALA A 163 5.37 34.57 -5.86
N ALA A 164 5.95 35.64 -5.31
CA ALA A 164 5.21 36.83 -4.93
C ALA A 164 5.58 37.98 -5.87
N GLY A 165 4.59 38.60 -6.52
CA GLY A 165 4.77 39.75 -7.38
C GLY A 165 3.50 40.60 -7.41
N ALA A 166 3.67 41.92 -7.33
CA ALA A 166 2.62 42.93 -7.53
C ALA A 166 1.29 42.66 -6.78
N GLY A 167 1.36 42.20 -5.52
CA GLY A 167 0.16 41.96 -4.70
C GLY A 167 -0.50 40.59 -4.87
N THR A 168 0.05 39.73 -5.74
CA THR A 168 -0.45 38.34 -5.93
C THR A 168 0.60 37.36 -5.44
N LYS A 169 0.18 36.44 -4.52
CA LYS A 169 1.00 35.34 -4.02
C LYS A 169 0.50 34.04 -4.65
N VAL A 170 1.35 33.40 -5.46
CA VAL A 170 1.07 32.10 -6.05
C VAL A 170 2.00 31.07 -5.43
N ALA A 171 1.47 30.17 -4.62
CA ALA A 171 2.19 29.03 -4.07
C ALA A 171 1.74 27.75 -4.80
N ILE A 172 2.67 27.05 -5.43
CA ILE A 172 2.44 25.74 -6.05
C ILE A 172 3.26 24.71 -5.28
N GLY A 173 2.59 23.72 -4.69
CA GLY A 173 3.24 22.72 -3.84
C GLY A 173 3.52 23.22 -2.41
N VAL A 174 4.39 22.53 -1.67
CA VAL A 174 4.76 22.85 -0.28
C VAL A 174 6.21 23.33 -0.24
N PRO A 175 6.48 24.64 -0.27
CA PRO A 175 7.85 25.19 -0.32
C PRO A 175 8.62 24.97 0.99
N THR A 176 7.93 24.69 2.10
CA THR A 176 8.51 24.42 3.42
C THR A 176 8.92 22.96 3.63
N SER A 177 8.75 22.11 2.61
CA SER A 177 9.20 20.73 2.60
C SER A 177 10.11 20.47 1.41
N ALA A 178 11.18 19.71 1.65
CA ALA A 178 12.18 19.38 0.65
C ALA A 178 12.68 17.96 0.82
N ARG A 179 13.28 17.41 -0.23
CA ARG A 179 13.89 16.08 -0.22
C ARG A 179 15.37 16.20 -0.59
N VAL A 180 16.19 15.33 0.02
CA VAL A 180 17.59 15.16 -0.37
C VAL A 180 17.78 13.68 -0.73
N PRO A 181 17.83 13.36 -2.04
CA PRO A 181 18.10 11.99 -2.49
C PRO A 181 19.48 11.54 -2.04
N GLY A 182 19.58 10.38 -1.39
CA GLY A 182 20.83 9.88 -0.84
C GLY A 182 21.47 10.81 0.21
N GLY A 183 20.68 11.67 0.85
CA GLY A 183 21.16 12.72 1.75
C GLY A 183 21.60 12.23 3.13
N ALA A 184 21.32 10.98 3.51
CA ALA A 184 21.88 10.43 4.74
C ALA A 184 22.71 9.17 4.48
N THR A 185 23.76 9.01 5.27
CA THR A 185 24.62 7.83 5.28
C THR A 185 24.32 7.01 6.53
N VAL A 186 24.08 5.73 6.37
CA VAL A 186 23.86 4.80 7.47
C VAL A 186 25.18 4.57 8.22
N GLU A 187 25.18 4.76 9.53
CA GLU A 187 26.35 4.55 10.40
C GLU A 187 26.24 3.26 11.22
N ARG A 188 25.02 2.91 11.64
CA ARG A 188 24.76 1.74 12.48
C ARG A 188 23.72 0.83 11.84
N VAL A 189 23.96 -0.47 11.93
CA VAL A 189 23.02 -1.52 11.49
C VAL A 189 21.97 -1.70 12.57
N VAL A 190 20.73 -1.95 12.15
CA VAL A 190 19.69 -2.44 13.05
C VAL A 190 19.82 -3.95 13.17
N ASP A 191 19.89 -4.46 14.39
CA ASP A 191 19.89 -5.88 14.62
C ASP A 191 18.56 -6.49 14.15
N THR A 192 18.67 -7.41 13.21
CA THR A 192 17.52 -8.14 12.69
C THR A 192 17.59 -9.62 13.11
N PRO A 193 16.45 -10.25 13.47
CA PRO A 193 16.43 -11.67 13.79
C PRO A 193 16.90 -12.59 12.66
N PHE A 194 16.99 -12.05 11.43
CA PHE A 194 17.35 -12.84 10.26
C PHE A 194 18.66 -13.61 10.40
N ALA A 195 19.68 -13.01 11.02
CA ALA A 195 20.99 -13.64 11.16
C ALA A 195 21.01 -14.76 12.22
N ASN A 196 20.31 -14.56 13.34
CA ASN A 196 20.49 -15.34 14.57
C ASN A 196 19.26 -16.19 14.97
N ALA A 197 18.08 -15.90 14.43
CA ALA A 197 16.88 -16.65 14.78
C ALA A 197 16.94 -18.10 14.26
N GLU A 198 16.45 -19.06 15.04
CA GLU A 198 16.33 -20.44 14.64
C GLU A 198 15.28 -20.66 13.56
N GLN A 199 14.25 -19.82 13.58
CA GLN A 199 13.16 -19.83 12.62
C GLN A 199 13.03 -18.46 11.95
N LEU A 200 12.79 -18.46 10.66
CA LEU A 200 12.45 -17.27 9.89
C LEU A 200 10.93 -17.19 9.77
N ILE A 201 10.38 -16.02 9.98
CA ILE A 201 8.95 -15.79 9.88
C ILE A 201 8.67 -15.09 8.53
N LEU A 202 7.80 -15.71 7.74
CA LEU A 202 7.21 -15.11 6.56
C LEU A 202 5.79 -14.64 6.89
N ASN A 203 5.48 -13.40 6.61
CA ASN A 203 4.14 -12.86 6.76
C ASN A 203 3.48 -12.75 5.39
N VAL A 204 2.30 -13.35 5.26
CA VAL A 204 1.46 -13.22 4.07
C VAL A 204 0.85 -11.81 4.06
N ARG A 205 0.75 -11.20 2.88
CA ARG A 205 0.23 -9.83 2.72
C ARG A 205 -1.25 -9.74 3.01
N ASP A 206 -2.01 -10.70 2.48
CA ASP A 206 -3.44 -10.85 2.73
C ASP A 206 -3.67 -12.12 3.55
N GLY A 207 -4.04 -11.96 4.83
CA GLY A 207 -4.21 -13.07 5.76
C GLY A 207 -5.33 -14.03 5.31
N ASP A 208 -4.95 -15.23 4.89
CA ASP A 208 -5.86 -16.29 4.48
C ASP A 208 -5.32 -17.67 4.90
N PHE A 209 -6.14 -18.44 5.60
CA PHE A 209 -5.77 -19.77 6.07
C PHE A 209 -5.52 -20.75 4.92
N THR A 210 -6.21 -20.62 3.78
CA THR A 210 -6.05 -21.49 2.61
C THR A 210 -4.71 -21.25 1.95
N THR A 211 -4.38 -19.98 1.70
CA THR A 211 -3.07 -19.57 1.18
C THR A 211 -1.95 -20.00 2.11
N MET A 212 -2.14 -19.85 3.42
CA MET A 212 -1.20 -20.27 4.43
C MET A 212 -0.93 -21.78 4.39
N ALA A 213 -1.98 -22.61 4.34
CA ALA A 213 -1.85 -24.06 4.23
C ALA A 213 -1.15 -24.47 2.93
N ALA A 214 -1.42 -23.78 1.82
CA ALA A 214 -0.76 -24.03 0.54
C ALA A 214 0.74 -23.68 0.59
N ILE A 215 1.14 -22.58 1.24
CA ILE A 215 2.54 -22.22 1.44
C ILE A 215 3.26 -23.28 2.29
N VAL A 216 2.68 -23.67 3.43
CA VAL A 216 3.25 -24.70 4.32
C VAL A 216 3.43 -26.02 3.57
N THR A 217 2.43 -26.43 2.79
CA THR A 217 2.49 -27.65 1.97
C THR A 217 3.58 -27.58 0.91
N ALA A 218 3.70 -26.45 0.21
CA ALA A 218 4.72 -26.27 -0.84
C ALA A 218 6.14 -26.31 -0.24
N VAL A 219 6.38 -25.66 0.89
CA VAL A 219 7.68 -25.67 1.55
C VAL A 219 8.00 -27.07 2.10
N ASN A 220 7.06 -27.71 2.78
CA ASN A 220 7.28 -29.03 3.38
C ASN A 220 7.46 -30.12 2.32
N SER A 221 6.77 -30.08 1.20
CA SER A 221 6.95 -31.01 0.10
C SER A 221 8.35 -30.91 -0.54
N ARG A 222 8.95 -29.70 -0.55
CA ARG A 222 10.27 -29.45 -1.16
C ARG A 222 11.44 -29.71 -0.22
N PHE A 223 11.31 -29.36 1.07
CA PHE A 223 12.40 -29.34 2.06
C PHE A 223 12.25 -30.38 3.17
N GLY A 224 11.13 -31.10 3.23
CA GLY A 224 10.83 -32.10 4.24
C GLY A 224 9.78 -31.65 5.25
N GLU A 225 9.07 -32.61 5.85
CA GLU A 225 8.00 -32.33 6.80
C GLU A 225 8.51 -31.61 8.06
N GLY A 226 7.72 -30.64 8.53
CA GLY A 226 8.01 -29.87 9.74
C GLY A 226 9.03 -28.74 9.54
N VAL A 227 9.49 -28.47 8.32
CA VAL A 227 10.34 -27.32 8.02
C VAL A 227 9.52 -26.04 8.09
N ALA A 228 8.31 -26.03 7.56
CA ALA A 228 7.38 -24.90 7.66
C ALA A 228 6.20 -25.28 8.56
N GLN A 229 5.78 -24.33 9.41
CA GLN A 229 4.63 -24.43 10.30
C GLN A 229 3.85 -23.13 10.30
N ALA A 230 2.54 -23.22 10.12
CA ALA A 230 1.67 -22.05 10.26
C ALA A 230 1.57 -21.68 11.75
N ILE A 231 1.77 -20.40 12.07
CA ILE A 231 1.55 -19.85 13.41
C ILE A 231 0.11 -19.35 13.52
N ASP A 232 -0.32 -18.58 12.53
CA ASP A 232 -1.66 -17.98 12.43
C ASP A 232 -2.06 -17.80 10.94
N SER A 233 -3.09 -17.00 10.65
CA SER A 233 -3.55 -16.73 9.28
C SER A 233 -2.61 -15.85 8.46
N VAL A 234 -1.60 -15.26 9.08
CA VAL A 234 -0.68 -14.30 8.45
C VAL A 234 0.75 -14.82 8.47
N SER A 235 1.17 -15.57 9.50
CA SER A 235 2.56 -15.87 9.82
C SER A 235 2.89 -17.36 9.65
N VAL A 236 3.93 -17.65 8.87
CA VAL A 236 4.56 -18.97 8.74
C VAL A 236 5.95 -18.94 9.35
N ALA A 237 6.23 -19.84 10.28
CA ALA A 237 7.59 -20.10 10.76
C ALA A 237 8.27 -21.13 9.87
N ILE A 238 9.49 -20.82 9.42
CA ILE A 238 10.30 -21.70 8.59
C ILE A 238 11.62 -21.94 9.31
N ARG A 239 11.93 -23.21 9.57
CA ARG A 239 13.23 -23.61 10.14
C ARG A 239 14.32 -23.42 9.09
N ALA A 240 15.28 -22.54 9.36
CA ALA A 240 16.33 -22.15 8.43
C ALA A 240 17.71 -22.67 8.92
N PRO A 241 18.68 -22.89 7.99
CA PRO A 241 20.05 -23.20 8.34
C PRO A 241 20.67 -22.12 9.25
N ARG A 242 21.60 -22.52 10.13
CA ARG A 242 22.31 -21.58 11.03
C ARG A 242 23.38 -20.77 10.31
N ASP A 243 24.00 -21.36 9.29
CA ASP A 243 25.00 -20.67 8.47
C ASP A 243 24.31 -19.58 7.62
N LEU A 244 24.82 -18.35 7.66
CA LEU A 244 24.20 -17.20 7.01
C LEU A 244 24.14 -17.32 5.48
N SER A 245 25.19 -17.88 4.85
CA SER A 245 25.24 -18.05 3.41
C SER A 245 24.24 -19.10 2.93
N GLN A 246 24.17 -20.23 3.66
CA GLN A 246 23.18 -21.27 3.38
C GLN A 246 21.75 -20.77 3.64
N ARG A 247 21.57 -19.91 4.65
CA ARG A 247 20.27 -19.29 4.99
C ARG A 247 19.77 -18.40 3.87
N VAL A 248 20.64 -17.56 3.27
CA VAL A 248 20.29 -16.72 2.12
C VAL A 248 19.93 -17.58 0.91
N ALA A 249 20.72 -18.62 0.61
CA ALA A 249 20.44 -19.54 -0.48
C ALA A 249 19.11 -20.30 -0.25
N PHE A 250 18.87 -20.76 0.97
CA PHE A 250 17.64 -21.43 1.37
C PHE A 250 16.42 -20.51 1.18
N MET A 251 16.48 -19.26 1.67
CA MET A 251 15.41 -18.30 1.49
C MET A 251 15.14 -17.99 0.01
N SER A 252 16.18 -17.86 -0.80
CA SER A 252 16.02 -17.70 -2.26
C SER A 252 15.25 -18.85 -2.90
N MET A 253 15.50 -20.10 -2.44
CA MET A 253 14.75 -21.26 -2.92
C MET A 253 13.30 -21.23 -2.45
N VAL A 254 13.05 -20.87 -1.18
CA VAL A 254 11.70 -20.77 -0.61
C VAL A 254 10.89 -19.67 -1.33
N GLU A 255 11.46 -18.50 -1.52
CA GLU A 255 10.81 -17.36 -2.16
C GLU A 255 10.37 -17.64 -3.61
N ASN A 256 11.05 -18.53 -4.30
CA ASN A 256 10.74 -18.88 -5.68
C ASN A 256 9.87 -20.14 -5.84
N LEU A 257 9.36 -20.71 -4.75
CA LEU A 257 8.36 -21.78 -4.85
C LEU A 257 7.04 -21.22 -5.36
N ASP A 258 6.44 -21.96 -6.27
CA ASP A 258 5.13 -21.67 -6.82
C ASP A 258 4.04 -22.22 -5.89
N VAL A 259 3.08 -21.37 -5.57
CA VAL A 259 1.94 -21.68 -4.69
C VAL A 259 0.67 -21.18 -5.35
N GLN A 260 -0.39 -21.98 -5.26
CA GLN A 260 -1.71 -21.54 -5.66
C GLN A 260 -2.40 -20.89 -4.45
N PRO A 261 -2.55 -19.55 -4.43
CA PRO A 261 -3.19 -18.86 -3.33
C PRO A 261 -4.69 -19.20 -3.28
N GLY A 262 -5.28 -19.11 -2.11
CA GLY A 262 -6.72 -19.16 -1.93
C GLY A 262 -7.41 -18.00 -2.67
N GLU A 263 -8.65 -18.18 -3.02
CA GLU A 263 -9.42 -17.09 -3.64
C GLU A 263 -9.62 -15.96 -2.61
N PRO A 264 -9.30 -14.71 -2.98
CA PRO A 264 -9.47 -13.58 -2.07
C PRO A 264 -10.96 -13.39 -1.72
N PRO A 265 -11.28 -12.81 -0.56
CA PRO A 265 -12.65 -12.53 -0.17
C PRO A 265 -13.32 -11.61 -1.20
N ALA A 266 -14.62 -11.81 -1.40
CA ALA A 266 -15.41 -10.98 -2.29
C ALA A 266 -15.39 -9.52 -1.80
N ARG A 267 -14.92 -8.59 -2.65
CA ARG A 267 -14.74 -7.18 -2.32
C ARG A 267 -15.25 -6.26 -3.42
N VAL A 268 -15.88 -5.18 -3.01
CA VAL A 268 -16.30 -4.07 -3.87
C VAL A 268 -15.61 -2.81 -3.39
N VAL A 269 -14.86 -2.16 -4.26
CA VAL A 269 -14.18 -0.88 -3.97
C VAL A 269 -14.82 0.20 -4.82
N ILE A 270 -15.24 1.29 -4.18
CA ILE A 270 -15.86 2.42 -4.84
C ILE A 270 -15.09 3.69 -4.52
N ASN A 271 -14.66 4.39 -5.57
CA ASN A 271 -14.11 5.73 -5.42
C ASN A 271 -15.24 6.75 -5.49
N SER A 272 -15.56 7.38 -4.35
CA SER A 272 -16.66 8.34 -4.24
C SER A 272 -16.46 9.61 -5.07
N ARG A 273 -15.21 10.00 -5.32
CA ARG A 273 -14.88 11.21 -6.08
C ARG A 273 -14.95 11.00 -7.58
N THR A 274 -14.51 9.83 -8.07
CA THR A 274 -14.48 9.54 -9.51
C THR A 274 -15.65 8.70 -10.00
N GLY A 275 -16.42 8.09 -9.08
CA GLY A 275 -17.50 7.16 -9.40
C GLY A 275 -17.01 5.81 -9.91
N THR A 276 -15.72 5.51 -9.81
CA THR A 276 -15.16 4.24 -10.28
C THR A 276 -15.53 3.12 -9.33
N VAL A 277 -16.07 2.02 -9.86
CA VAL A 277 -16.42 0.81 -9.10
C VAL A 277 -15.56 -0.36 -9.57
N VAL A 278 -14.89 -1.01 -8.63
CA VAL A 278 -14.10 -2.21 -8.87
C VAL A 278 -14.76 -3.38 -8.12
N ILE A 279 -15.09 -4.43 -8.82
CA ILE A 279 -15.81 -5.59 -8.30
C ILE A 279 -14.93 -6.83 -8.45
N SER A 280 -14.67 -7.54 -7.35
CA SER A 280 -13.96 -8.82 -7.41
C SER A 280 -14.84 -9.91 -8.03
N ARG A 281 -14.21 -10.99 -8.53
CA ARG A 281 -14.88 -12.05 -9.31
C ARG A 281 -16.05 -12.73 -8.57
N ASN A 282 -15.94 -12.91 -7.27
CA ASN A 282 -16.86 -13.74 -6.47
C ASN A 282 -17.94 -12.95 -5.72
N VAL A 283 -18.20 -11.70 -6.13
CA VAL A 283 -19.26 -10.90 -5.52
C VAL A 283 -20.62 -11.36 -6.02
N ARG A 284 -21.45 -11.78 -5.07
CA ARG A 284 -22.83 -12.25 -5.35
C ARG A 284 -23.84 -11.46 -4.54
N VAL A 285 -25.00 -11.25 -5.12
CA VAL A 285 -26.13 -10.60 -4.47
C VAL A 285 -27.29 -11.59 -4.37
N THR A 286 -27.86 -11.70 -3.17
CA THR A 286 -29.08 -12.48 -2.94
C THR A 286 -30.31 -11.64 -3.22
N ALA A 287 -31.49 -12.28 -3.31
CA ALA A 287 -32.76 -11.62 -3.59
C ALA A 287 -32.99 -10.46 -2.61
N ALA A 288 -33.20 -9.26 -3.15
CA ALA A 288 -33.46 -8.03 -2.38
C ALA A 288 -34.16 -7.00 -3.25
N ALA A 289 -34.90 -6.09 -2.62
CA ALA A 289 -35.43 -4.90 -3.26
C ALA A 289 -34.91 -3.67 -2.53
N VAL A 290 -34.29 -2.75 -3.27
CA VAL A 290 -33.77 -1.49 -2.75
C VAL A 290 -34.28 -0.35 -3.62
N SER A 291 -34.77 0.71 -3.00
CA SER A 291 -35.15 1.94 -3.69
C SER A 291 -34.35 3.12 -3.13
N HIS A 292 -33.82 3.97 -4.00
CA HIS A 292 -33.14 5.20 -3.63
C HIS A 292 -33.59 6.33 -4.57
N GLY A 293 -34.29 7.31 -4.03
CA GLY A 293 -34.90 8.38 -4.82
C GLY A 293 -35.91 7.82 -5.83
N THR A 294 -35.70 8.11 -7.11
CA THR A 294 -36.53 7.62 -8.23
C THR A 294 -36.10 6.25 -8.75
N ILE A 295 -35.02 5.66 -8.25
CA ILE A 295 -34.45 4.41 -8.72
C ILE A 295 -34.89 3.28 -7.78
N SER A 296 -35.54 2.25 -8.30
CA SER A 296 -35.89 1.02 -7.60
C SER A 296 -35.16 -0.16 -8.22
N VAL A 297 -34.45 -0.94 -7.41
CA VAL A 297 -33.77 -2.18 -7.80
C VAL A 297 -34.43 -3.33 -7.04
N ALA A 298 -35.02 -4.26 -7.76
CA ALA A 298 -35.58 -5.50 -7.20
C ALA A 298 -34.85 -6.72 -7.79
N ILE A 299 -34.34 -7.57 -6.89
CA ILE A 299 -33.70 -8.84 -7.24
C ILE A 299 -34.59 -9.95 -6.69
N SER A 300 -35.17 -10.74 -7.56
CA SER A 300 -35.99 -11.90 -7.17
C SER A 300 -35.30 -13.20 -7.60
N ALA A 301 -35.36 -14.20 -6.74
CA ALA A 301 -34.91 -15.55 -7.06
C ALA A 301 -36.10 -16.43 -7.36
N THR A 302 -36.24 -16.89 -8.59
CA THR A 302 -37.19 -17.90 -8.99
C THR A 302 -36.49 -19.24 -9.23
N ASN A 303 -36.89 -20.26 -8.51
CA ASN A 303 -36.37 -21.62 -8.74
C ASN A 303 -37.24 -22.29 -9.82
N GLU A 304 -36.75 -22.41 -11.05
CA GLU A 304 -37.35 -23.28 -12.05
C GLU A 304 -36.75 -24.68 -11.96
N ILE A 305 -37.63 -25.68 -11.75
CA ILE A 305 -37.24 -27.08 -11.79
C ILE A 305 -37.51 -27.57 -13.20
N SER A 306 -36.50 -27.76 -14.01
CA SER A 306 -36.62 -28.42 -15.30
C SER A 306 -36.80 -29.93 -15.08
N GLN A 307 -38.01 -30.41 -15.20
CA GLN A 307 -38.32 -31.85 -15.21
C GLN A 307 -38.21 -32.40 -16.64
N PRO A 308 -37.44 -33.46 -16.88
CA PRO A 308 -37.46 -34.15 -18.14
C PRO A 308 -38.85 -34.77 -18.39
N ASN A 309 -39.29 -34.85 -19.64
CA ASN A 309 -40.52 -35.53 -20.02
C ASN A 309 -40.54 -37.00 -19.52
N PRO A 310 -41.70 -37.57 -19.17
CA PRO A 310 -41.82 -38.86 -18.47
C PRO A 310 -41.20 -40.11 -19.13
N LEU A 311 -40.58 -39.98 -20.28
CA LEU A 311 -39.89 -41.08 -21.01
C LEU A 311 -38.47 -40.72 -21.49
N ALA A 312 -37.90 -39.60 -21.05
CA ALA A 312 -36.54 -39.21 -21.38
C ALA A 312 -35.61 -39.54 -20.20
N GLY A 313 -34.56 -40.32 -20.41
CA GLY A 313 -33.56 -40.70 -19.40
C GLY A 313 -32.63 -39.56 -19.00
N GLY A 314 -33.16 -38.45 -18.50
CA GLY A 314 -32.42 -37.30 -18.01
C GLY A 314 -32.53 -37.13 -16.49
N GLN A 315 -31.52 -36.59 -15.83
CA GLN A 315 -31.56 -36.25 -14.40
C GLN A 315 -32.20 -34.87 -14.21
N THR A 316 -32.99 -34.72 -13.16
CA THR A 316 -33.60 -33.45 -12.74
C THR A 316 -32.47 -32.51 -12.29
N ALA A 317 -32.28 -31.39 -13.00
CA ALA A 317 -31.34 -30.32 -12.61
C ALA A 317 -32.14 -29.12 -12.11
N GLY A 318 -31.93 -28.71 -10.88
CA GLY A 318 -32.47 -27.46 -10.33
C GLY A 318 -31.61 -26.29 -10.81
N VAL A 319 -32.17 -25.41 -11.61
CA VAL A 319 -31.54 -24.16 -12.04
C VAL A 319 -32.14 -23.03 -11.20
N GLN A 320 -31.29 -22.32 -10.46
CA GLN A 320 -31.70 -21.13 -9.70
C GLN A 320 -31.68 -19.92 -10.64
N ASN A 321 -32.85 -19.31 -10.89
CA ASN A 321 -32.99 -18.11 -11.71
C ASN A 321 -33.33 -16.90 -10.82
N ALA A 322 -32.60 -15.80 -10.92
CA ALA A 322 -32.89 -14.54 -10.24
C ALA A 322 -33.24 -13.45 -11.26
N GLU A 323 -34.31 -12.74 -11.01
CA GLU A 323 -34.79 -11.63 -11.83
C GLU A 323 -34.49 -10.31 -11.11
N VAL A 324 -33.83 -9.37 -11.80
CA VAL A 324 -33.59 -8.01 -11.31
C VAL A 324 -34.46 -7.05 -12.10
N ALA A 325 -35.42 -6.42 -11.42
CA ALA A 325 -36.21 -5.36 -12.01
C ALA A 325 -35.73 -4.00 -11.48
N VAL A 326 -35.33 -3.11 -12.38
CA VAL A 326 -35.07 -1.70 -12.09
C VAL A 326 -36.22 -0.89 -12.68
N ASN A 327 -36.98 -0.21 -11.82
CA ASN A 327 -38.15 0.56 -12.25
C ASN A 327 -37.87 2.06 -12.12
N GLU A 328 -37.86 2.76 -13.26
CA GLU A 328 -37.91 4.20 -13.35
C GLU A 328 -39.18 4.60 -14.13
N PRO A 329 -39.91 5.68 -13.78
CA PRO A 329 -41.25 5.94 -14.31
C PRO A 329 -41.38 6.13 -15.83
N ASN A 330 -40.35 5.90 -16.63
CA ASN A 330 -40.43 5.98 -18.11
C ASN A 330 -39.40 5.17 -18.91
N LYS A 331 -38.82 4.04 -18.37
CA LYS A 331 -37.87 3.22 -19.14
C LYS A 331 -38.12 1.72 -18.94
N PRO A 332 -37.77 0.84 -19.91
CA PRO A 332 -38.09 -0.59 -19.90
C PRO A 332 -37.37 -1.34 -18.76
N MET A 333 -38.10 -2.29 -18.17
CA MET A 333 -37.58 -3.20 -17.15
C MET A 333 -36.58 -4.19 -17.77
N PHE A 334 -35.49 -4.47 -17.08
CA PHE A 334 -34.51 -5.47 -17.47
C PHE A 334 -34.66 -6.74 -16.65
N LEU A 335 -34.70 -7.88 -17.35
CA LEU A 335 -34.81 -9.22 -16.78
C LEU A 335 -33.40 -9.83 -16.65
N PHE A 336 -32.99 -10.21 -15.45
CA PHE A 336 -31.68 -10.86 -15.22
C PHE A 336 -31.86 -12.28 -14.68
N GLN A 337 -30.94 -13.17 -15.06
CA GLN A 337 -30.94 -14.58 -14.67
C GLN A 337 -30.28 -14.85 -13.31
N PRO A 338 -30.45 -16.02 -12.68
CA PRO A 338 -30.17 -16.27 -11.26
C PRO A 338 -28.69 -16.31 -10.86
N GLY A 339 -28.43 -15.84 -9.65
CA GLY A 339 -27.07 -15.67 -9.14
C GLY A 339 -26.42 -14.43 -9.73
N VAL A 340 -27.17 -13.33 -9.80
CA VAL A 340 -26.75 -12.08 -10.45
C VAL A 340 -25.36 -11.68 -9.97
N ASP A 341 -24.42 -11.65 -10.90
CA ASP A 341 -23.14 -10.99 -10.69
C ASP A 341 -23.42 -9.51 -10.45
N LEU A 342 -22.85 -8.95 -9.40
CA LEU A 342 -23.01 -7.52 -9.08
C LEU A 342 -22.69 -6.60 -10.28
N ARG A 343 -21.87 -7.05 -11.22
CA ARG A 343 -21.57 -6.30 -12.46
C ARG A 343 -22.82 -5.99 -13.26
N GLN A 344 -23.73 -6.95 -13.40
CA GLN A 344 -24.97 -6.75 -14.14
C GLN A 344 -25.86 -5.70 -13.48
N ILE A 345 -25.85 -5.63 -12.14
CA ILE A 345 -26.59 -4.62 -11.38
C ILE A 345 -25.96 -3.24 -11.60
N VAL A 346 -24.63 -3.14 -11.52
CA VAL A 346 -23.90 -1.89 -11.74
C VAL A 346 -24.09 -1.40 -13.18
N ASP A 347 -24.03 -2.30 -14.16
CA ASP A 347 -24.24 -1.95 -15.56
C ASP A 347 -25.66 -1.46 -15.81
N ALA A 348 -26.68 -2.12 -15.23
CA ALA A 348 -28.05 -1.68 -15.31
C ALA A 348 -28.29 -0.30 -14.66
N VAL A 349 -27.74 -0.07 -13.49
CA VAL A 349 -27.83 1.21 -12.77
C VAL A 349 -27.11 2.32 -13.54
N ASN A 350 -25.96 2.03 -14.17
CA ASN A 350 -25.25 2.97 -15.03
C ASN A 350 -26.02 3.28 -16.33
N GLN A 351 -26.71 2.29 -16.94
CA GLN A 351 -27.54 2.51 -18.13
C GLN A 351 -28.70 3.46 -17.85
N VAL A 352 -29.23 3.43 -16.63
CA VAL A 352 -30.30 4.35 -16.19
C VAL A 352 -29.75 5.76 -15.93
N GLY A 353 -28.43 5.95 -15.91
CA GLY A 353 -27.79 7.24 -15.68
C GLY A 353 -27.77 7.68 -14.21
N ALA A 354 -27.72 6.73 -13.29
CA ALA A 354 -27.62 7.02 -11.87
C ALA A 354 -26.31 7.74 -11.52
N SER A 355 -26.40 8.65 -10.56
CA SER A 355 -25.20 9.32 -10.03
C SER A 355 -24.32 8.33 -9.23
N PRO A 356 -23.00 8.56 -9.14
CA PRO A 356 -22.13 7.74 -8.31
C PRO A 356 -22.60 7.63 -6.86
N SER A 357 -23.15 8.70 -6.31
CA SER A 357 -23.69 8.73 -4.93
C SER A 357 -24.93 7.84 -4.78
N ALA A 358 -25.80 7.77 -5.78
CA ALA A 358 -26.96 6.87 -5.76
C ALA A 358 -26.53 5.39 -5.81
N LEU A 359 -25.51 5.07 -6.61
CA LEU A 359 -24.93 3.73 -6.67
C LEU A 359 -24.34 3.33 -5.31
N ILE A 360 -23.59 4.22 -4.66
CA ILE A 360 -23.03 3.96 -3.33
C ILE A 360 -24.15 3.66 -2.34
N ALA A 361 -25.20 4.50 -2.29
CA ALA A 361 -26.31 4.31 -1.37
C ALA A 361 -27.06 2.98 -1.60
N ILE A 362 -27.24 2.57 -2.86
CA ILE A 362 -27.84 1.27 -3.21
C ILE A 362 -26.95 0.12 -2.71
N LEU A 363 -25.64 0.18 -2.94
CA LEU A 363 -24.71 -0.87 -2.51
C LEU A 363 -24.57 -0.94 -0.98
N GLU A 364 -24.60 0.19 -0.30
CA GLU A 364 -24.64 0.25 1.17
C GLU A 364 -25.94 -0.35 1.74
N ALA A 365 -27.07 -0.05 1.12
CA ALA A 365 -28.35 -0.64 1.49
C ALA A 365 -28.37 -2.16 1.28
N LEU A 366 -27.84 -2.66 0.15
CA LEU A 366 -27.67 -4.09 -0.12
C LEU A 366 -26.70 -4.75 0.87
N LYS A 367 -25.66 -4.06 1.31
CA LYS A 367 -24.74 -4.54 2.33
C LYS A 367 -25.40 -4.60 3.70
N THR A 368 -26.10 -3.55 4.09
CA THR A 368 -26.79 -3.45 5.37
C THR A 368 -27.94 -4.46 5.50
N SER A 369 -28.64 -4.75 4.39
CA SER A 369 -29.67 -5.81 4.34
C SER A 369 -29.10 -7.24 4.37
N GLY A 370 -27.77 -7.40 4.26
CA GLY A 370 -27.12 -8.71 4.16
C GLY A 370 -27.25 -9.38 2.79
N SER A 371 -27.85 -8.71 1.82
CA SER A 371 -28.03 -9.24 0.47
C SER A 371 -26.75 -9.21 -0.34
N LEU A 372 -25.86 -8.24 -0.12
CA LEU A 372 -24.53 -8.19 -0.73
C LEU A 372 -23.52 -8.98 0.13
N ARG A 373 -23.09 -10.13 -0.37
CA ARG A 373 -22.07 -10.98 0.27
C ARG A 373 -20.67 -10.59 -0.19
N ALA A 374 -20.26 -9.38 0.16
CA ALA A 374 -18.94 -8.85 -0.12
C ALA A 374 -18.54 -7.79 0.92
N GLU A 375 -17.26 -7.53 1.03
CA GLU A 375 -16.76 -6.36 1.74
C GLU A 375 -16.95 -5.12 0.84
N LEU A 376 -17.53 -4.06 1.37
CA LEU A 376 -17.71 -2.78 0.68
C LEU A 376 -16.69 -1.78 1.22
N LEU A 377 -15.82 -1.27 0.37
CA LEU A 377 -14.83 -0.26 0.69
C LEU A 377 -15.10 0.99 -0.15
N VAL A 378 -15.39 2.11 0.52
CA VAL A 378 -15.57 3.42 -0.13
C VAL A 378 -14.33 4.26 0.12
N ILE A 379 -13.70 4.77 -0.95
CA ILE A 379 -12.46 5.56 -0.93
C ILE A 379 -12.64 6.91 -1.67
#